data_ce7092c63b617a7ff7d71f10adb94c7a
#
_entry.id   ce7092c63b617a7ff7d71f10adb94c7a
#
_cell.length_a   1.000
_cell.length_b   1.000
_cell.length_c   1.000
_cell.angle_alpha   90.00
_cell.angle_beta   90.00
_cell.angle_gamma   90.00
#
_symmetry.space_group_name_H-M   'P 1'
#
loop_
_entity.id
_entity.type
_entity.pdbx_description
1 polymer ?
#
loop_
_entity_poly.entity_id
_entity_poly.type
_entity_poly.pdbx_seq_one_letter_code
_entity_poly.pdbx_strand_id
1 'polypeptide(L)'
;ENGKTLNKITINKGTNLKEFEEQAPKLLIELIVDLCGELELSIKDISAFGFGLAAVSFDRGRESLFKELDRHGISNKSLLINDAEAAYKIVCPEDVGILITVGTGIICIAKNLDGNFVKSAGKGHENDLGSGYWIGKETFLKLALNEATIEYDNNLLEIKNIILDKFNYGSFKETLIHISESENSLTLKASIAKDILLISDKNEVAMKIIQQATYNLSEYILQIIDSLDYKPSSELILFGNGSIINSLQYRKSLSDALLFDYPNINWVFS
;
A
#
# COMPACT_ATOMS: atom_id res chain seq x y z
N GLU A 1 -13.58 5.55 25.69
CA GLU A 1 -14.64 4.52 25.83
C GLU A 1 -15.70 4.59 24.72
N ASN A 2 -15.82 5.69 23.98
CA ASN A 2 -16.81 5.88 22.93
C ASN A 2 -16.21 5.93 21.51
N GLY A 3 -14.98 5.45 21.30
CA GLY A 3 -14.29 5.48 20.01
C GLY A 3 -13.90 6.89 19.52
N LYS A 4 -13.95 7.90 20.40
CA LYS A 4 -13.59 9.28 20.03
C LYS A 4 -12.07 9.45 20.01
N THR A 5 -11.52 9.90 18.86
CA THR A 5 -10.13 10.33 18.76
C THR A 5 -9.94 11.61 19.56
N LEU A 6 -9.06 11.60 20.55
CA LEU A 6 -8.74 12.78 21.37
C LEU A 6 -7.64 13.63 20.73
N ASN A 7 -6.61 12.96 20.20
CA ASN A 7 -5.49 13.64 19.53
C ASN A 7 -4.83 12.71 18.49
N LYS A 8 -4.03 13.29 17.58
CA LYS A 8 -3.31 12.56 16.52
C LYS A 8 -2.00 13.27 16.19
N ILE A 9 -0.90 12.51 16.21
CA ILE A 9 0.41 12.96 15.71
C ILE A 9 0.72 12.18 14.42
N THR A 10 1.24 12.88 13.41
CA THR A 10 1.73 12.26 12.17
C THR A 10 3.17 12.71 11.92
N ILE A 11 4.06 11.75 11.67
CA ILE A 11 5.47 12.01 11.38
C ILE A 11 5.85 11.41 10.03
N ASN A 12 6.88 11.97 9.42
CA ASN A 12 7.44 11.44 8.16
C ASN A 12 8.70 10.59 8.46
N LYS A 13 8.53 9.54 9.27
CA LYS A 13 9.60 8.57 9.61
C LYS A 13 9.04 7.16 9.55
N GLY A 14 9.85 6.22 9.08
CA GLY A 14 9.49 4.80 9.02
C GLY A 14 9.58 4.12 10.38
N THR A 15 8.68 3.17 10.62
CA THR A 15 8.63 2.33 11.83
C THR A 15 8.67 0.83 11.49
N ASN A 16 9.17 0.46 10.30
CA ASN A 16 9.37 -0.93 9.91
C ASN A 16 10.41 -1.58 10.83
N LEU A 17 10.02 -2.61 11.57
CA LEU A 17 10.87 -3.24 12.58
C LEU A 17 12.09 -3.99 12.01
N LYS A 18 12.08 -4.32 10.71
CA LYS A 18 13.25 -4.94 10.06
C LYS A 18 14.25 -3.90 9.55
N GLU A 19 13.77 -2.76 9.08
CA GLU A 19 14.62 -1.69 8.53
C GLU A 19 15.21 -0.80 9.63
N PHE A 20 14.46 -0.61 10.73
CA PHE A 20 14.78 0.33 11.82
C PHE A 20 14.77 -0.36 13.18
N GLU A 21 15.45 -1.51 13.30
CA GLU A 21 15.42 -2.41 14.47
C GLU A 21 15.52 -1.70 15.82
N GLU A 22 16.44 -0.74 15.95
CA GLU A 22 16.67 -0.02 17.21
C GLU A 22 16.01 1.36 17.28
N GLN A 23 15.79 1.98 16.12
CA GLN A 23 15.28 3.35 16.03
C GLN A 23 13.75 3.39 16.13
N ALA A 24 13.06 2.44 15.47
CA ALA A 24 11.61 2.40 15.49
C ALA A 24 11.01 2.23 16.89
N PRO A 25 11.55 1.32 17.77
CA PRO A 25 11.06 1.20 19.14
C PRO A 25 11.17 2.49 19.95
N LYS A 26 12.32 3.17 19.87
CA LYS A 26 12.55 4.44 20.57
C LYS A 26 11.61 5.53 20.08
N LEU A 27 11.51 5.67 18.76
CA LEU A 27 10.60 6.63 18.12
C LEU A 27 9.14 6.41 18.53
N LEU A 28 8.68 5.15 18.59
CA LEU A 28 7.31 4.83 19.03
C LEU A 28 7.06 5.27 20.47
N ILE A 29 8.03 5.07 21.37
CA ILE A 29 7.93 5.54 22.76
C ILE A 29 7.92 7.06 22.82
N GLU A 30 8.82 7.74 22.10
CA GLU A 30 8.83 9.21 22.02
C GLU A 30 7.47 9.75 21.58
N LEU A 31 6.87 9.20 20.52
CA LEU A 31 5.56 9.61 20.04
C LEU A 31 4.43 9.39 21.08
N ILE A 32 4.50 8.29 21.83
CA ILE A 32 3.53 8.03 22.90
C ILE A 32 3.68 9.06 24.02
N VAL A 33 4.92 9.36 24.42
CA VAL A 33 5.21 10.35 25.48
C VAL A 33 4.74 11.73 25.04
N ASP A 34 5.04 12.14 23.81
CA ASP A 34 4.64 13.43 23.24
C ASP A 34 3.10 13.54 23.21
N LEU A 35 2.42 12.48 22.72
CA LEU A 35 0.96 12.45 22.64
C LEU A 35 0.31 12.51 24.03
N CYS A 36 0.86 11.81 25.00
CA CYS A 36 0.41 11.88 26.39
C CYS A 36 0.64 13.27 26.98
N GLY A 37 1.80 13.89 26.71
CA GLY A 37 2.14 15.23 27.18
C GLY A 37 1.18 16.31 26.65
N GLU A 38 0.82 16.23 25.36
CA GLU A 38 -0.18 17.15 24.75
C GLU A 38 -1.59 17.00 25.38
N LEU A 39 -1.90 15.85 25.96
CA LEU A 39 -3.16 15.55 26.64
C LEU A 39 -3.09 15.73 28.16
N GLU A 40 -1.96 16.18 28.69
CA GLU A 40 -1.67 16.27 30.13
C GLU A 40 -1.85 14.93 30.87
N LEU A 41 -1.56 13.82 30.18
CA LEU A 41 -1.62 12.46 30.72
C LEU A 41 -0.24 11.88 30.96
N SER A 42 -0.12 10.97 31.89
CA SER A 42 1.03 10.08 32.04
C SER A 42 0.86 8.84 31.17
N ILE A 43 1.94 8.28 30.64
CA ILE A 43 1.93 6.99 29.94
C ILE A 43 1.33 5.86 30.81
N LYS A 44 1.38 6.01 32.15
CA LYS A 44 0.78 5.05 33.10
C LYS A 44 -0.76 5.11 33.14
N ASP A 45 -1.33 6.26 32.79
CA ASP A 45 -2.78 6.49 32.79
C ASP A 45 -3.47 5.81 31.60
N ILE A 46 -2.69 5.40 30.58
CA ILE A 46 -3.21 4.71 29.40
C ILE A 46 -3.53 3.25 29.75
N SER A 47 -4.73 2.83 29.45
CA SER A 47 -5.24 1.49 29.77
C SER A 47 -4.69 0.40 28.85
N ALA A 48 -4.50 0.71 27.55
CA ALA A 48 -3.99 -0.24 26.55
C ALA A 48 -3.30 0.47 25.37
N PHE A 49 -2.32 -0.20 24.78
CA PHE A 49 -1.60 0.23 23.59
C PHE A 49 -1.79 -0.76 22.46
N GLY A 50 -2.08 -0.27 21.25
CA GLY A 50 -2.16 -1.07 20.03
C GLY A 50 -1.08 -0.62 19.04
N PHE A 51 -0.26 -1.56 18.57
CA PHE A 51 0.79 -1.33 17.60
C PHE A 51 0.51 -2.15 16.33
N GLY A 52 0.14 -1.47 15.24
CA GLY A 52 0.06 -2.06 13.90
C GLY A 52 1.33 -1.73 13.12
N LEU A 53 2.28 -2.67 13.01
CA LEU A 53 3.63 -2.40 12.51
C LEU A 53 4.02 -3.34 11.38
N ALA A 54 4.69 -2.79 10.37
CA ALA A 54 5.34 -3.58 9.33
C ALA A 54 6.48 -4.43 9.94
N ALA A 55 6.64 -5.65 9.42
CA ALA A 55 7.65 -6.62 9.84
C ALA A 55 7.61 -7.00 11.34
N VAL A 56 6.43 -7.00 11.96
CA VAL A 56 6.24 -7.42 13.37
C VAL A 56 6.65 -8.88 13.64
N SER A 57 6.69 -9.72 12.60
CA SER A 57 7.18 -11.10 12.66
C SER A 57 8.71 -11.22 12.64
N PHE A 58 9.44 -10.12 12.47
CA PHE A 58 10.88 -10.09 12.49
C PHE A 58 11.38 -10.09 13.94
N ASP A 59 11.94 -11.19 14.40
CA ASP A 59 12.22 -11.46 15.82
C ASP A 59 13.06 -10.37 16.49
N ARG A 60 14.18 -9.95 15.88
CA ARG A 60 15.06 -8.94 16.46
C ARG A 60 14.37 -7.59 16.72
N GLY A 61 13.63 -7.10 15.72
CA GLY A 61 12.91 -5.82 15.85
C GLY A 61 11.78 -5.93 16.86
N ARG A 62 11.09 -7.06 16.89
CA ARG A 62 10.06 -7.36 17.89
C ARG A 62 10.63 -7.42 19.31
N GLU A 63 11.75 -8.12 19.52
CA GLU A 63 12.43 -8.17 20.81
C GLU A 63 12.91 -6.78 21.27
N SER A 64 13.47 -5.98 20.34
CA SER A 64 13.90 -4.61 20.63
C SER A 64 12.71 -3.75 21.09
N LEU A 65 11.54 -3.88 20.41
CA LEU A 65 10.34 -3.18 20.81
C LEU A 65 9.85 -3.63 22.18
N PHE A 66 9.79 -4.93 22.46
CA PHE A 66 9.37 -5.41 23.78
C PHE A 66 10.31 -4.94 24.90
N LYS A 67 11.63 -4.89 24.67
CA LYS A 67 12.58 -4.32 25.65
C LYS A 67 12.28 -2.85 25.97
N GLU A 68 11.93 -2.06 24.95
CA GLU A 68 11.54 -0.66 25.19
C GLU A 68 10.19 -0.54 25.91
N LEU A 69 9.19 -1.34 25.54
CA LEU A 69 7.90 -1.36 26.24
C LEU A 69 8.06 -1.77 27.72
N ASP A 70 8.94 -2.74 28.02
CA ASP A 70 9.25 -3.18 29.38
C ASP A 70 9.93 -2.08 30.19
N ARG A 71 10.89 -1.36 29.62
CA ARG A 71 11.56 -0.22 30.28
C ARG A 71 10.56 0.86 30.71
N HIS A 72 9.49 1.03 29.98
CA HIS A 72 8.42 1.99 30.28
C HIS A 72 7.25 1.38 31.07
N GLY A 73 7.31 0.07 31.39
CA GLY A 73 6.32 -0.63 32.19
C GLY A 73 4.95 -0.78 31.51
N ILE A 74 4.93 -0.83 30.17
CA ILE A 74 3.69 -0.89 29.37
C ILE A 74 3.56 -2.15 28.52
N SER A 75 4.53 -3.07 28.54
CA SER A 75 4.50 -4.30 27.73
C SER A 75 3.27 -5.17 28.00
N ASN A 76 2.85 -5.30 29.24
CA ASN A 76 1.69 -6.11 29.65
C ASN A 76 0.35 -5.54 29.23
N LYS A 77 0.28 -4.29 28.76
CA LYS A 77 -0.90 -3.64 28.21
C LYS A 77 -0.76 -3.34 26.71
N SER A 78 0.22 -3.92 26.04
CA SER A 78 0.56 -3.68 24.65
C SER A 78 0.16 -4.86 23.77
N LEU A 79 -0.56 -4.58 22.69
CA LEU A 79 -0.88 -5.54 21.62
C LEU A 79 -0.07 -5.17 20.38
N LEU A 80 0.71 -6.12 19.87
CA LEU A 80 1.45 -6.00 18.62
C LEU A 80 0.81 -6.88 17.55
N ILE A 81 0.43 -6.27 16.44
CA ILE A 81 -0.08 -6.98 15.26
C ILE A 81 0.56 -6.41 13.99
N ASN A 82 0.49 -7.16 12.90
CA ASN A 82 0.95 -6.68 11.61
C ASN A 82 0.10 -5.47 11.15
N ASP A 83 0.71 -4.53 10.45
CA ASP A 83 0.06 -3.30 9.96
C ASP A 83 -1.15 -3.59 9.04
N ALA A 84 -1.03 -4.59 8.13
CA ALA A 84 -2.13 -5.00 7.26
C ALA A 84 -3.28 -5.66 8.05
N GLU A 85 -2.96 -6.43 9.11
CA GLU A 85 -3.95 -7.02 10.00
C GLU A 85 -4.66 -5.96 10.84
N ALA A 86 -3.91 -4.94 11.30
CA ALA A 86 -4.49 -3.79 11.99
C ALA A 86 -5.44 -3.02 11.07
N ALA A 87 -5.00 -2.73 9.84
CA ALA A 87 -5.84 -2.06 8.84
C ALA A 87 -7.10 -2.87 8.53
N TYR A 88 -6.98 -4.20 8.33
CA TYR A 88 -8.12 -5.07 8.08
C TYR A 88 -9.15 -4.98 9.21
N LYS A 89 -8.72 -5.10 10.47
CA LYS A 89 -9.61 -5.04 11.64
C LYS A 89 -10.35 -3.70 11.78
N ILE A 90 -9.77 -2.61 11.28
CA ILE A 90 -10.40 -1.29 11.31
C ILE A 90 -11.50 -1.18 10.25
N VAL A 91 -11.26 -1.69 9.04
CA VAL A 91 -12.14 -1.46 7.88
C VAL A 91 -13.12 -2.60 7.62
N CYS A 92 -12.82 -3.81 8.11
CA CYS A 92 -13.65 -5.02 7.97
C CYS A 92 -14.16 -5.47 9.35
N PRO A 93 -15.07 -4.75 10.00
CA PRO A 93 -15.47 -5.02 11.39
C PRO A 93 -16.17 -6.35 11.58
N GLU A 94 -16.82 -6.87 10.55
CA GLU A 94 -17.54 -8.16 10.57
C GLU A 94 -16.69 -9.34 10.09
N ASP A 95 -15.39 -9.11 9.86
CA ASP A 95 -14.45 -10.09 9.32
C ASP A 95 -14.87 -10.68 7.93
N VAL A 96 -15.68 -9.94 7.17
CA VAL A 96 -16.17 -10.34 5.84
C VAL A 96 -15.61 -9.41 4.76
N GLY A 97 -15.03 -9.99 3.70
CA GLY A 97 -14.49 -9.26 2.55
C GLY A 97 -12.97 -9.28 2.50
N ILE A 98 -12.43 -8.63 1.47
CA ILE A 98 -10.99 -8.56 1.20
C ILE A 98 -10.55 -7.11 1.29
N LEU A 99 -9.59 -6.80 2.16
CA LEU A 99 -8.89 -5.52 2.15
C LEU A 99 -7.78 -5.54 1.11
N ILE A 100 -7.81 -4.56 0.22
CA ILE A 100 -6.82 -4.34 -0.83
C ILE A 100 -6.16 -2.99 -0.57
N THR A 101 -4.88 -3.00 -0.29
CA THR A 101 -4.09 -1.78 -0.20
C THR A 101 -3.19 -1.67 -1.42
N VAL A 102 -3.38 -0.63 -2.24
CA VAL A 102 -2.54 -0.34 -3.40
C VAL A 102 -2.00 1.08 -3.33
N GLY A 103 -0.71 1.15 -3.07
CA GLY A 103 0.09 2.37 -3.08
C GLY A 103 1.36 2.14 -3.87
N THR A 104 2.52 2.40 -3.28
CA THR A 104 3.84 2.04 -3.86
C THR A 104 3.97 0.53 -4.04
N GLY A 105 3.49 -0.28 -3.09
CA GLY A 105 3.35 -1.73 -3.15
C GLY A 105 1.88 -2.16 -3.13
N ILE A 106 1.65 -3.48 -3.02
CA ILE A 106 0.32 -4.08 -2.88
C ILE A 106 0.31 -5.02 -1.67
N ILE A 107 -0.81 -5.08 -0.99
CA ILE A 107 -1.17 -6.19 -0.12
C ILE A 107 -2.67 -6.46 -0.22
N CYS A 108 -3.03 -7.73 -0.36
CA CYS A 108 -4.39 -8.21 -0.23
C CYS A 108 -4.47 -9.09 1.01
N ILE A 109 -5.50 -8.88 1.84
CA ILE A 109 -5.68 -9.62 3.09
C ILE A 109 -7.16 -9.87 3.34
N ALA A 110 -7.47 -11.07 3.78
CA ALA A 110 -8.78 -11.48 4.23
C ALA A 110 -8.66 -12.37 5.46
N LYS A 111 -9.79 -12.77 6.03
CA LYS A 111 -9.86 -13.69 7.16
C LYS A 111 -10.68 -14.91 6.78
N ASN A 112 -10.19 -16.10 7.08
CA ASN A 112 -10.91 -17.35 6.83
C ASN A 112 -11.89 -17.66 7.96
N LEU A 113 -12.69 -18.73 7.81
CA LEU A 113 -13.70 -19.15 8.78
C LEU A 113 -13.11 -19.53 10.14
N ASP A 114 -11.88 -19.99 10.19
CA ASP A 114 -11.16 -20.28 11.44
C ASP A 114 -10.64 -19.03 12.15
N GLY A 115 -10.84 -17.86 11.55
CA GLY A 115 -10.36 -16.58 12.06
C GLY A 115 -8.88 -16.27 11.75
N ASN A 116 -8.23 -17.06 10.90
CA ASN A 116 -6.85 -16.84 10.49
C ASN A 116 -6.77 -15.88 9.30
N PHE A 117 -5.73 -15.04 9.29
CA PHE A 117 -5.47 -14.15 8.17
C PHE A 117 -4.84 -14.89 6.99
N VAL A 118 -5.40 -14.67 5.81
CA VAL A 118 -4.87 -15.09 4.51
C VAL A 118 -4.37 -13.85 3.78
N LYS A 119 -3.19 -13.93 3.18
CA LYS A 119 -2.54 -12.80 2.51
C LYS A 119 -2.05 -13.21 1.14
N SER A 120 -2.16 -12.28 0.18
CA SER A 120 -1.57 -12.38 -1.14
C SER A 120 -0.88 -11.06 -1.50
N ALA A 121 0.11 -11.09 -2.40
CA ALA A 121 1.04 -9.98 -2.63
C ALA A 121 1.87 -9.62 -1.38
N GLY A 122 2.39 -8.39 -1.26
CA GLY A 122 3.23 -7.98 -0.14
C GLY A 122 4.60 -8.66 -0.11
N LYS A 123 5.10 -9.08 -1.28
CA LYS A 123 6.41 -9.76 -1.45
C LYS A 123 7.54 -8.79 -1.79
N GLY A 124 7.27 -7.49 -1.64
CA GLY A 124 8.18 -6.41 -2.01
C GLY A 124 7.90 -5.88 -3.42
N HIS A 125 8.24 -4.61 -3.62
CA HIS A 125 7.81 -3.82 -4.79
C HIS A 125 8.19 -4.42 -6.15
N GLU A 126 9.30 -5.16 -6.25
CA GLU A 126 9.66 -5.84 -7.51
C GLU A 126 8.72 -7.00 -7.85
N ASN A 127 8.07 -7.57 -6.85
CA ASN A 127 7.18 -8.73 -6.96
C ASN A 127 5.69 -8.37 -6.84
N ASP A 128 5.37 -7.15 -6.41
CA ASP A 128 3.99 -6.68 -6.25
C ASP A 128 3.49 -6.10 -7.58
N LEU A 129 3.14 -6.99 -8.51
CA LEU A 129 2.71 -6.66 -9.86
C LEU A 129 1.37 -5.89 -9.84
N GLY A 130 1.34 -4.72 -10.48
CA GLY A 130 0.17 -3.85 -10.50
C GLY A 130 0.20 -2.73 -9.47
N SER A 131 1.24 -2.66 -8.62
CA SER A 131 1.46 -1.56 -7.68
C SER A 131 1.81 -0.24 -8.38
N GLY A 132 1.81 0.86 -7.62
CA GLY A 132 2.28 2.14 -8.14
C GLY A 132 3.72 2.09 -8.64
N TYR A 133 4.60 1.37 -7.95
CA TYR A 133 5.97 1.13 -8.42
C TYR A 133 5.97 0.36 -9.74
N TRP A 134 5.19 -0.71 -9.84
CA TRP A 134 5.10 -1.52 -11.06
C TRP A 134 4.59 -0.69 -12.25
N ILE A 135 3.52 0.09 -12.05
CA ILE A 135 2.97 0.98 -13.09
C ILE A 135 4.05 1.97 -13.58
N GLY A 136 4.76 2.60 -12.66
CA GLY A 136 5.85 3.52 -13.01
C GLY A 136 6.98 2.80 -13.75
N LYS A 137 7.43 1.63 -13.28
CA LYS A 137 8.47 0.82 -13.92
C LYS A 137 8.08 0.42 -15.34
N GLU A 138 6.84 -0.07 -15.55
CA GLU A 138 6.34 -0.43 -16.87
C GLU A 138 6.24 0.79 -17.80
N THR A 139 5.87 1.95 -17.27
CA THR A 139 5.83 3.20 -18.03
C THR A 139 7.22 3.57 -18.55
N PHE A 140 8.24 3.57 -17.69
CA PHE A 140 9.62 3.85 -18.10
C PHE A 140 10.15 2.80 -19.08
N LEU A 141 9.85 1.52 -18.86
CA LEU A 141 10.23 0.44 -19.75
C LEU A 141 9.60 0.60 -21.15
N LYS A 142 8.29 0.96 -21.20
CA LYS A 142 7.58 1.21 -22.45
C LYS A 142 8.24 2.31 -23.28
N LEU A 143 8.59 3.43 -22.63
CA LEU A 143 9.28 4.53 -23.30
C LEU A 143 10.69 4.12 -23.78
N ALA A 144 11.45 3.46 -22.92
CA ALA A 144 12.82 3.03 -23.26
C ALA A 144 12.85 2.06 -24.46
N LEU A 145 11.92 1.09 -24.50
CA LEU A 145 11.83 0.13 -25.61
C LEU A 145 11.36 0.76 -26.93
N ASN A 146 10.73 1.93 -26.90
CA ASN A 146 10.21 2.61 -28.08
C ASN A 146 10.89 3.96 -28.32
N GLU A 147 12.08 4.19 -27.77
CA GLU A 147 12.79 5.48 -27.82
C GLU A 147 12.89 6.06 -29.24
N ALA A 148 13.16 5.23 -30.25
CA ALA A 148 13.28 5.64 -31.65
C ALA A 148 11.93 6.07 -32.28
N THR A 149 10.80 5.70 -31.72
CA THR A 149 9.48 5.93 -32.30
C THR A 149 8.59 6.85 -31.47
N ILE A 150 9.04 7.28 -30.29
CA ILE A 150 8.27 8.13 -29.37
C ILE A 150 7.71 9.37 -30.08
N GLU A 151 8.50 10.03 -30.90
CA GLU A 151 8.12 11.29 -31.57
C GLU A 151 7.03 11.08 -32.66
N TYR A 152 6.78 9.84 -33.06
CA TYR A 152 5.77 9.47 -34.07
C TYR A 152 4.53 8.80 -33.47
N ASP A 153 4.52 8.55 -32.14
CA ASP A 153 3.39 7.98 -31.40
C ASP A 153 2.89 8.98 -30.37
N ASN A 154 1.73 9.57 -30.64
CA ASN A 154 1.13 10.59 -29.78
C ASN A 154 0.92 10.11 -28.33
N ASN A 155 0.61 8.82 -28.13
CA ASN A 155 0.42 8.27 -26.78
C ASN A 155 1.74 8.18 -26.00
N LEU A 156 2.80 7.73 -26.66
CA LEU A 156 4.14 7.69 -26.05
C LEU A 156 4.70 9.09 -25.81
N LEU A 157 4.49 9.99 -26.77
CA LEU A 157 4.95 11.38 -26.65
C LEU A 157 4.26 12.11 -25.49
N GLU A 158 2.95 11.92 -25.31
CA GLU A 158 2.22 12.47 -24.16
C GLU A 158 2.80 11.97 -22.83
N ILE A 159 3.03 10.66 -22.70
CA ILE A 159 3.61 10.06 -21.49
C ILE A 159 5.04 10.60 -21.25
N LYS A 160 5.86 10.70 -22.30
CA LYS A 160 7.21 11.29 -22.22
C LYS A 160 7.16 12.72 -21.67
N ASN A 161 6.27 13.56 -22.22
CA ASN A 161 6.14 14.95 -21.79
C ASN A 161 5.70 15.06 -20.32
N ILE A 162 4.76 14.25 -19.88
CA ILE A 162 4.36 14.19 -18.45
C ILE A 162 5.55 13.86 -17.55
N ILE A 163 6.41 12.93 -17.96
CA ILE A 163 7.62 12.56 -17.20
C ILE A 163 8.62 13.71 -17.18
N LEU A 164 8.88 14.35 -18.31
CA LEU A 164 9.81 15.48 -18.38
C LEU A 164 9.33 16.66 -17.54
N ASP A 165 8.06 17.00 -17.62
CA ASP A 165 7.45 18.08 -16.83
C ASP A 165 7.52 17.78 -15.32
N LYS A 166 7.23 16.53 -14.93
CA LYS A 166 7.23 16.12 -13.52
C LYS A 166 8.61 16.17 -12.88
N PHE A 167 9.64 15.72 -13.60
CA PHE A 167 11.00 15.64 -13.06
C PHE A 167 11.88 16.83 -13.45
N ASN A 168 11.40 17.69 -14.36
CA ASN A 168 12.08 18.91 -14.81
C ASN A 168 13.49 18.68 -15.37
N TYR A 169 13.65 17.62 -16.18
CA TYR A 169 14.89 17.34 -16.92
C TYR A 169 14.74 17.64 -18.41
N GLY A 170 15.84 17.97 -19.06
CA GLY A 170 15.87 18.33 -20.49
C GLY A 170 15.63 17.16 -21.44
N SER A 171 15.84 15.92 -20.99
CA SER A 171 15.65 14.72 -21.80
C SER A 171 15.19 13.52 -20.99
N PHE A 172 14.52 12.56 -21.68
CA PHE A 172 14.09 11.30 -21.08
C PHE A 172 15.28 10.47 -20.55
N LYS A 173 16.41 10.50 -21.28
CA LYS A 173 17.64 9.81 -20.87
C LYS A 173 18.20 10.37 -19.55
N GLU A 174 18.27 11.70 -19.41
CA GLU A 174 18.69 12.33 -18.15
C GLU A 174 17.75 11.98 -17.00
N THR A 175 16.43 11.98 -17.25
CA THR A 175 15.43 11.56 -16.25
C THR A 175 15.66 10.13 -15.79
N LEU A 176 15.91 9.19 -16.73
CA LEU A 176 16.17 7.79 -16.39
C LEU A 176 17.43 7.63 -15.53
N ILE A 177 18.53 8.31 -15.89
CA ILE A 177 19.78 8.26 -15.13
C ILE A 177 19.53 8.77 -13.71
N HIS A 178 18.92 9.96 -13.57
CA HIS A 178 18.62 10.54 -12.26
C HIS A 178 17.78 9.62 -11.38
N ILE A 179 16.70 9.03 -11.94
CA ILE A 179 15.84 8.13 -11.20
C ILE A 179 16.59 6.85 -10.80
N SER A 180 17.41 6.29 -11.68
CA SER A 180 18.14 5.04 -11.40
C SER A 180 19.24 5.20 -10.36
N GLU A 181 19.88 6.36 -10.30
CA GLU A 181 20.94 6.68 -9.34
C GLU A 181 20.43 7.24 -8.00
N SER A 182 19.14 7.59 -7.94
CA SER A 182 18.53 8.15 -6.73
C SER A 182 18.31 7.08 -5.64
N GLU A 183 18.65 7.40 -4.40
CA GLU A 183 18.29 6.59 -3.22
C GLU A 183 16.76 6.43 -3.10
N ASN A 184 15.99 7.37 -3.65
CA ASN A 184 14.53 7.34 -3.67
C ASN A 184 13.95 6.77 -4.99
N SER A 185 14.73 6.04 -5.78
CA SER A 185 14.35 5.51 -7.10
C SER A 185 12.98 4.84 -7.12
N LEU A 186 12.67 4.07 -6.08
CA LEU A 186 11.40 3.37 -5.91
C LEU A 186 10.22 4.34 -5.80
N THR A 187 10.33 5.33 -4.93
CA THR A 187 9.28 6.35 -4.72
C THR A 187 9.12 7.23 -5.94
N LEU A 188 10.21 7.59 -6.61
CA LEU A 188 10.18 8.38 -7.85
C LEU A 188 9.44 7.63 -8.96
N LYS A 189 9.74 6.35 -9.18
CA LYS A 189 9.01 5.52 -10.15
C LYS A 189 7.52 5.41 -9.78
N ALA A 190 7.21 5.09 -8.53
CA ALA A 190 5.83 4.97 -8.07
C ALA A 190 5.03 6.26 -8.21
N SER A 191 5.68 7.42 -8.14
CA SER A 191 5.02 8.72 -8.24
C SER A 191 4.35 8.97 -9.60
N ILE A 192 4.83 8.31 -10.67
CA ILE A 192 4.27 8.41 -12.03
C ILE A 192 2.90 7.75 -12.15
N ALA A 193 2.62 6.75 -11.33
CA ALA A 193 1.40 5.95 -11.46
C ALA A 193 0.12 6.79 -11.45
N LYS A 194 0.08 7.86 -10.67
CA LYS A 194 -1.08 8.77 -10.62
C LYS A 194 -1.28 9.52 -11.93
N ASP A 195 -0.19 9.96 -12.55
CA ASP A 195 -0.24 10.70 -13.82
C ASP A 195 -0.71 9.76 -14.95
N ILE A 196 -0.23 8.52 -14.97
CA ILE A 196 -0.67 7.49 -15.92
C ILE A 196 -2.15 7.16 -15.75
N LEU A 197 -2.63 7.07 -14.51
CA LEU A 197 -4.06 6.86 -14.23
C LEU A 197 -4.91 8.02 -14.75
N LEU A 198 -4.46 9.27 -14.61
CA LEU A 198 -5.22 10.44 -15.07
C LEU A 198 -5.43 10.48 -16.58
N ILE A 199 -4.51 9.95 -17.37
CA ILE A 199 -4.61 9.94 -18.84
C ILE A 199 -5.15 8.63 -19.41
N SER A 200 -5.30 7.58 -18.59
CA SER A 200 -5.61 6.22 -19.04
C SER A 200 -6.95 6.10 -19.82
N ASP A 201 -7.89 7.01 -19.61
CA ASP A 201 -9.16 7.02 -20.36
C ASP A 201 -9.01 7.50 -21.84
N LYS A 202 -7.91 8.17 -22.18
CA LYS A 202 -7.68 8.79 -23.49
C LYS A 202 -6.40 8.34 -24.18
N ASN A 203 -5.47 7.77 -23.43
CA ASN A 203 -4.17 7.32 -23.89
C ASN A 203 -4.13 5.79 -23.89
N GLU A 204 -4.05 5.19 -25.08
CA GLU A 204 -4.08 3.73 -25.23
C GLU A 204 -2.92 3.01 -24.56
N VAL A 205 -1.74 3.62 -24.52
CA VAL A 205 -0.56 3.02 -23.86
C VAL A 205 -0.77 3.01 -22.35
N ALA A 206 -1.21 4.13 -21.78
CA ALA A 206 -1.54 4.22 -20.37
C ALA A 206 -2.67 3.26 -19.99
N MET A 207 -3.73 3.19 -20.81
CA MET A 207 -4.85 2.25 -20.61
C MET A 207 -4.35 0.80 -20.53
N LYS A 208 -3.48 0.36 -21.46
CA LYS A 208 -2.93 -1.00 -21.47
C LYS A 208 -2.07 -1.29 -20.24
N ILE A 209 -1.30 -0.32 -19.76
CA ILE A 209 -0.53 -0.45 -18.51
C ILE A 209 -1.47 -0.65 -17.32
N ILE A 210 -2.54 0.14 -17.21
CA ILE A 210 -3.50 0.02 -16.11
C ILE A 210 -4.29 -1.29 -16.18
N GLN A 211 -4.71 -1.73 -17.37
CA GLN A 211 -5.38 -3.02 -17.55
C GLN A 211 -4.48 -4.18 -17.12
N GLN A 212 -3.21 -4.16 -17.49
CA GLN A 212 -2.28 -5.20 -17.05
C GLN A 212 -2.03 -5.15 -15.53
N ALA A 213 -1.94 -3.93 -14.95
CA ALA A 213 -1.80 -3.75 -13.51
C ALA A 213 -2.98 -4.35 -12.74
N THR A 214 -4.19 -4.09 -13.21
CA THR A 214 -5.42 -4.59 -12.56
C THR A 214 -5.68 -6.06 -12.82
N TYR A 215 -5.27 -6.59 -13.96
CA TYR A 215 -5.25 -8.03 -14.21
C TYR A 215 -4.32 -8.75 -13.22
N ASN A 216 -3.11 -8.25 -13.02
CA ASN A 216 -2.20 -8.84 -12.02
C ASN A 216 -2.79 -8.77 -10.59
N LEU A 217 -3.47 -7.67 -10.25
CA LEU A 217 -4.14 -7.54 -8.94
C LEU A 217 -5.32 -8.51 -8.82
N SER A 218 -6.10 -8.74 -9.89
CA SER A 218 -7.21 -9.70 -9.85
C SER A 218 -6.71 -11.11 -9.53
N GLU A 219 -5.55 -11.53 -10.05
CA GLU A 219 -4.93 -12.80 -9.71
C GLU A 219 -4.61 -12.92 -8.21
N TYR A 220 -4.15 -11.84 -7.56
CA TYR A 220 -3.93 -11.85 -6.11
C TYR A 220 -5.24 -11.97 -5.32
N ILE A 221 -6.32 -11.34 -5.79
CA ILE A 221 -7.64 -11.46 -5.18
C ILE A 221 -8.18 -12.88 -5.32
N LEU A 222 -8.07 -13.48 -6.50
CA LEU A 222 -8.49 -14.85 -6.75
C LEU A 222 -7.70 -15.85 -5.90
N GLN A 223 -6.39 -15.65 -5.73
CA GLN A 223 -5.56 -16.46 -4.80
C GLN A 223 -6.05 -16.37 -3.34
N ILE A 224 -6.49 -15.18 -2.90
CA ILE A 224 -7.10 -15.03 -1.55
C ILE A 224 -8.38 -15.87 -1.48
N ILE A 225 -9.28 -15.70 -2.44
CA ILE A 225 -10.56 -16.40 -2.48
C ILE A 225 -10.38 -17.94 -2.48
N ASP A 226 -9.42 -18.44 -3.27
CA ASP A 226 -9.09 -19.86 -3.31
C ASP A 226 -8.52 -20.38 -1.97
N SER A 227 -7.92 -19.50 -1.18
CA SER A 227 -7.36 -19.82 0.14
C SER A 227 -8.37 -19.67 1.28
N LEU A 228 -9.57 -19.17 1.01
CA LEU A 228 -10.64 -19.08 2.00
C LEU A 228 -11.38 -20.41 2.11
N ASP A 229 -11.80 -20.78 3.32
CA ASP A 229 -12.58 -22.00 3.57
C ASP A 229 -14.03 -21.87 3.05
N TYR A 230 -14.41 -20.70 2.60
CA TYR A 230 -15.70 -20.42 1.97
C TYR A 230 -15.50 -19.61 0.68
N LYS A 231 -16.44 -19.75 -0.25
CA LYS A 231 -16.52 -18.85 -1.41
C LYS A 231 -17.42 -17.69 -1.05
N PRO A 232 -17.03 -16.45 -1.38
CA PRO A 232 -17.93 -15.33 -1.29
C PRO A 232 -19.26 -15.67 -1.99
N SER A 233 -20.37 -15.23 -1.41
CA SER A 233 -21.69 -15.34 -2.04
C SER A 233 -21.69 -14.56 -3.36
N SER A 234 -22.84 -14.38 -3.99
CA SER A 234 -22.96 -13.65 -5.29
C SER A 234 -22.38 -12.23 -5.30
N GLU A 235 -22.03 -11.67 -4.15
CA GLU A 235 -21.42 -10.35 -3.98
C GLU A 235 -20.01 -10.46 -3.40
N LEU A 236 -19.01 -9.87 -4.09
CA LEU A 236 -17.64 -9.77 -3.61
C LEU A 236 -17.43 -8.41 -2.93
N ILE A 237 -17.17 -8.41 -1.63
CA ILE A 237 -16.93 -7.18 -0.86
C ILE A 237 -15.43 -6.88 -0.86
N LEU A 238 -15.07 -5.73 -1.41
CA LEU A 238 -13.69 -5.23 -1.49
C LEU A 238 -13.55 -3.92 -0.72
N PHE A 239 -12.63 -3.89 0.22
CA PHE A 239 -12.24 -2.69 0.96
C PHE A 239 -10.98 -2.10 0.32
N GLY A 240 -11.11 -0.90 -0.24
CA GLY A 240 -10.00 -0.21 -0.90
C GLY A 240 -9.25 0.74 0.03
N ASN A 241 -7.92 0.62 0.09
CA ASN A 241 -7.04 1.55 0.81
C ASN A 241 -5.82 1.89 -0.05
N GLY A 242 -5.32 3.13 0.05
CA GLY A 242 -4.13 3.58 -0.66
C GLY A 242 -4.41 4.43 -1.89
N SER A 243 -3.36 5.14 -2.33
CA SER A 243 -3.51 6.22 -3.31
C SER A 243 -3.85 5.76 -4.73
N ILE A 244 -3.52 4.53 -5.10
CA ILE A 244 -3.77 3.96 -6.43
C ILE A 244 -5.17 3.37 -6.50
N ILE A 245 -5.57 2.57 -5.53
CA ILE A 245 -6.90 1.95 -5.48
C ILE A 245 -8.01 2.99 -5.33
N ASN A 246 -7.72 4.17 -4.79
CA ASN A 246 -8.67 5.27 -4.70
C ASN A 246 -8.98 5.93 -6.05
N SER A 247 -8.20 5.63 -7.12
CA SER A 247 -8.54 6.07 -8.47
C SER A 247 -9.74 5.32 -9.02
N LEU A 248 -10.71 6.07 -9.56
CA LEU A 248 -11.89 5.49 -10.20
C LEU A 248 -11.50 4.62 -11.41
N GLN A 249 -10.54 5.07 -12.21
CA GLN A 249 -10.02 4.36 -13.38
C GLN A 249 -9.45 3.00 -13.00
N TYR A 250 -8.65 2.96 -11.92
CA TYR A 250 -8.05 1.72 -11.44
C TYR A 250 -9.11 0.73 -10.96
N ARG A 251 -10.08 1.20 -10.15
CA ARG A 251 -11.18 0.35 -9.66
C ARG A 251 -12.07 -0.17 -10.77
N LYS A 252 -12.43 0.68 -11.75
CA LYS A 252 -13.22 0.26 -12.92
C LYS A 252 -12.49 -0.84 -13.67
N SER A 253 -11.22 -0.62 -14.02
CA SER A 253 -10.40 -1.61 -14.70
C SER A 253 -10.25 -2.92 -13.91
N LEU A 254 -10.13 -2.86 -12.57
CA LEU A 254 -10.10 -4.04 -11.72
C LEU A 254 -11.45 -4.76 -11.68
N SER A 255 -12.55 -4.01 -11.61
CA SER A 255 -13.89 -4.61 -11.67
C SER A 255 -14.12 -5.31 -13.02
N ASP A 256 -13.66 -4.71 -14.12
CA ASP A 256 -13.73 -5.32 -15.45
C ASP A 256 -12.87 -6.61 -15.51
N ALA A 257 -11.71 -6.65 -14.87
CA ALA A 257 -10.84 -7.82 -14.81
C ALA A 257 -11.46 -8.98 -13.99
N LEU A 258 -12.27 -8.68 -12.99
CA LEU A 258 -12.97 -9.65 -12.13
C LEU A 258 -14.36 -10.03 -12.62
N LEU A 259 -14.89 -9.33 -13.65
CA LEU A 259 -16.30 -9.40 -14.07
C LEU A 259 -16.77 -10.82 -14.42
N PHE A 260 -15.89 -11.65 -14.99
CA PHE A 260 -16.22 -13.01 -15.38
C PHE A 260 -16.51 -13.90 -14.15
N ASP A 261 -15.69 -13.78 -13.10
CA ASP A 261 -15.78 -14.61 -11.89
C ASP A 261 -16.74 -13.98 -10.87
N TYR A 262 -16.76 -12.65 -10.78
CA TYR A 262 -17.52 -11.89 -9.80
C TYR A 262 -18.20 -10.67 -10.43
N PRO A 263 -19.41 -10.85 -10.99
CA PRO A 263 -20.14 -9.75 -11.67
C PRO A 263 -20.65 -8.67 -10.72
N ASN A 264 -20.79 -8.99 -9.42
CA ASN A 264 -21.28 -8.05 -8.41
C ASN A 264 -20.16 -7.75 -7.40
N ILE A 265 -19.53 -6.60 -7.56
CA ILE A 265 -18.49 -6.12 -6.65
C ILE A 265 -19.01 -4.94 -5.83
N ASN A 266 -18.96 -5.05 -4.53
CA ASN A 266 -19.28 -3.99 -3.60
C ASN A 266 -17.99 -3.36 -3.07
N TRP A 267 -17.73 -2.11 -3.47
CA TRP A 267 -16.58 -1.34 -3.01
C TRP A 267 -16.91 -0.56 -1.75
N VAL A 268 -16.14 -0.78 -0.69
CA VAL A 268 -16.22 -0.04 0.58
C VAL A 268 -14.93 0.75 0.77
N PHE A 269 -15.06 2.03 1.13
CA PHE A 269 -13.92 2.94 1.39
C PHE A 269 -14.04 3.48 2.81
N SER A 270 -12.91 3.54 3.50
CA SER A 270 -12.78 4.12 4.85
C SER A 270 -12.53 5.62 4.78
#